data_c61c9bc60f72753790bda58992abb28a
#
_entry.id   c61c9bc60f72753790bda58992abb28a
#
_cell.length_a   1.000
_cell.length_b   1.000
_cell.length_c   1.000
_cell.angle_alpha   90.00
_cell.angle_beta   90.00
_cell.angle_gamma   90.00
#
_symmetry.space_group_name_H-M   'P 1'
#
loop_
_entity.id
_entity.type
_entity.pdbx_description
1 polymer ?
#
loop_
_entity_poly.entity_id
_entity_poly.type
_entity_poly.pdbx_seq_one_letter_code
_entity_poly.pdbx_strand_id
1 'polypeptide(L)'
;MNQEIERRRTFAIISHPDAGKTTLTEKFLLFGGQIQVAGAVKNNKIKKTATSDWMDIEKQRGISVSTSVMEFDYTPEGSDIEYKVNILDTPGHQDFAEDTFRTLTAVDSAIIVVDGAKGVETQTRKLMTVCRMRKTPVIIFINKMDREGRDPFDLLDELEQELEIKVRPLSWPINQGAEFKGVYNIYEQKLDLFTPDKQRVTDKVEVNINSEELDKRVGEDNAAKLREDLELVDGVYPEFDVETYRSAEVAPVFFGSALNNFGVQELLNCFVEIAPSPRPTKAEERDVQPEEPKFTGFIFKITANIDPNHRSCIAFCKVCSGKFQRNQPYLHVRQGKSLRFSSPTQFMAQRKSTIDEAWPGDIVGLPDTGGVFKIGDTLTEGEQLHFRGLPSFSPELFKYIENDDPMKSKQLQKGIDQLMDEGVAQLFVNQFNNRKIIGTVGQLQFEVIQYRLENEYNAKCRWEPVHLYKACWIESDDDAELDNFKKRKYQYMAKDKEGRDVFLADSGYVLSMAQEDFKHIKFHFTSEF
;
A
#
# COMPACT_ATOMS: atom_id res chain seq x y z
N MET A 1 12.62 1.44 -25.32
CA MET A 1 11.65 0.72 -24.51
C MET A 1 12.34 0.05 -23.31
N ASN A 2 13.29 -0.86 -23.48
CA ASN A 2 13.96 -1.52 -22.34
C ASN A 2 14.60 -0.53 -21.37
N GLN A 3 15.31 0.48 -21.86
CA GLN A 3 15.95 1.48 -21.02
C GLN A 3 14.94 2.26 -20.14
N GLU A 4 13.76 2.57 -20.69
CA GLU A 4 12.68 3.21 -19.92
C GLU A 4 12.09 2.28 -18.85
N ILE A 5 11.98 0.97 -19.12
CA ILE A 5 11.51 -0.02 -18.17
C ILE A 5 12.54 -0.21 -17.04
N GLU A 6 13.81 -0.37 -17.41
CA GLU A 6 14.90 -0.66 -16.47
C GLU A 6 15.12 0.45 -15.41
N ARG A 7 14.88 1.71 -15.75
CA ARG A 7 15.05 2.83 -14.82
C ARG A 7 13.87 3.06 -13.87
N ARG A 8 12.75 2.32 -14.02
CA ARG A 8 11.56 2.51 -13.17
C ARG A 8 11.59 1.65 -11.92
N ARG A 9 11.17 2.25 -10.82
CA ARG A 9 11.01 1.60 -9.51
C ARG A 9 9.64 1.95 -8.94
N THR A 10 8.78 0.96 -8.77
CA THR A 10 7.43 1.17 -8.25
C THR A 10 7.24 0.33 -7.00
N PHE A 11 7.06 0.99 -5.88
CA PHE A 11 6.99 0.33 -4.58
C PHE A 11 5.99 0.94 -3.63
N ALA A 12 5.54 0.13 -2.68
CA ALA A 12 4.73 0.57 -1.56
C ALA A 12 5.59 0.74 -0.30
N ILE A 13 5.24 1.72 0.52
CA ILE A 13 5.74 1.81 1.90
C ILE A 13 4.64 1.33 2.82
N ILE A 14 4.92 0.27 3.57
CA ILE A 14 3.96 -0.40 4.46
C ILE A 14 4.51 -0.47 5.88
N SER A 15 3.62 -0.39 6.86
CA SER A 15 4.00 -0.45 8.27
C SER A 15 2.81 -0.64 9.20
N HIS A 16 3.07 -0.96 10.44
CA HIS A 16 2.13 -0.72 11.53
C HIS A 16 1.96 0.81 11.77
N PRO A 17 0.83 1.27 12.31
CA PRO A 17 0.64 2.68 12.70
C PRO A 17 1.78 3.20 13.59
N ASP A 18 2.15 4.44 13.40
CA ASP A 18 3.20 5.12 14.18
C ASP A 18 4.65 4.60 14.01
N ALA A 19 4.92 3.61 13.16
CA ALA A 19 6.28 3.14 12.90
C ALA A 19 7.17 4.18 12.19
N GLY A 20 6.55 5.22 11.59
CA GLY A 20 7.25 6.34 10.95
C GLY A 20 7.22 6.32 9.43
N LYS A 21 6.26 5.60 8.85
CA LYS A 21 6.04 5.46 7.41
C LYS A 21 5.95 6.81 6.70
N THR A 22 4.99 7.66 7.08
CA THR A 22 4.78 8.99 6.50
C THR A 22 6.02 9.87 6.61
N THR A 23 6.77 9.76 7.72
CA THR A 23 8.04 10.47 7.87
C THR A 23 9.07 9.99 6.87
N LEU A 24 9.18 8.68 6.63
CA LEU A 24 10.09 8.11 5.64
C LEU A 24 9.72 8.56 4.23
N THR A 25 8.43 8.51 3.88
CA THR A 25 7.91 9.00 2.59
C THR A 25 8.29 10.47 2.34
N GLU A 26 8.06 11.35 3.33
CA GLU A 26 8.42 12.77 3.24
C GLU A 26 9.94 12.98 3.05
N LYS A 27 10.77 12.11 3.65
CA LYS A 27 12.22 12.17 3.45
C LYS A 27 12.64 11.72 2.05
N PHE A 28 12.02 10.69 1.50
CA PHE A 28 12.26 10.31 0.11
C PHE A 28 11.91 11.43 -0.87
N LEU A 29 10.78 12.11 -0.66
CA LEU A 29 10.40 13.28 -1.46
C LEU A 29 11.38 14.45 -1.29
N LEU A 30 11.94 14.62 -0.10
CA LEU A 30 12.98 15.63 0.16
C LEU A 30 14.26 15.32 -0.60
N PHE A 31 14.76 14.09 -0.55
CA PHE A 31 15.94 13.66 -1.29
C PHE A 31 15.71 13.65 -2.81
N GLY A 32 14.50 13.34 -3.27
CA GLY A 32 14.09 13.49 -4.67
C GLY A 32 13.84 14.92 -5.12
N GLY A 33 14.10 15.93 -4.26
CA GLY A 33 13.96 17.34 -4.59
C GLY A 33 12.53 17.86 -4.80
N GLN A 34 11.51 17.04 -4.47
CA GLN A 34 10.09 17.40 -4.68
C GLN A 34 9.55 18.35 -3.61
N ILE A 35 10.13 18.33 -2.43
CA ILE A 35 9.79 19.22 -1.32
C ILE A 35 11.05 19.86 -0.74
N GLN A 36 10.94 21.11 -0.29
CA GLN A 36 12.08 21.84 0.30
C GLN A 36 12.27 21.53 1.79
N VAL A 37 11.20 21.15 2.50
CA VAL A 37 11.21 20.82 3.92
C VAL A 37 10.20 19.71 4.17
N ALA A 38 10.64 18.62 4.78
CA ALA A 38 9.75 17.52 5.14
C ALA A 38 8.77 17.94 6.25
N GLY A 39 7.51 17.50 6.14
CA GLY A 39 6.52 17.65 7.20
C GLY A 39 6.77 16.65 8.34
N ALA A 40 6.50 17.06 9.59
CA ALA A 40 6.56 16.15 10.74
C ALA A 40 5.16 15.91 11.28
N VAL A 41 4.76 14.64 11.39
CA VAL A 41 3.42 14.21 11.82
C VAL A 41 3.16 14.48 13.33
N LYS A 42 4.20 14.63 14.14
CA LYS A 42 4.05 14.86 15.59
C LYS A 42 4.97 15.97 16.10
N ASN A 43 4.49 17.19 16.06
CA ASN A 43 4.81 18.20 17.07
C ASN A 43 3.85 19.39 16.91
N ASN A 44 3.11 19.71 17.96
CA ASN A 44 2.14 20.82 18.02
C ASN A 44 2.72 22.23 17.73
N LYS A 45 3.95 22.33 17.22
CA LYS A 45 4.64 23.58 16.90
C LYS A 45 4.97 23.78 15.42
N ILE A 46 4.81 22.77 14.56
CA ILE A 46 5.04 22.91 13.11
C ILE A 46 3.71 22.69 12.39
N LYS A 47 3.11 23.76 11.89
CA LYS A 47 1.81 23.76 11.18
C LYS A 47 1.87 23.20 9.74
N LYS A 48 2.83 22.32 9.41
CA LYS A 48 2.92 21.72 8.08
C LYS A 48 2.48 20.26 8.15
N THR A 49 1.32 19.98 7.55
CA THR A 49 0.82 18.60 7.36
C THR A 49 1.71 17.87 6.36
N ALA A 50 1.77 16.54 6.46
CA ALA A 50 2.49 15.71 5.51
C ALA A 50 1.92 15.88 4.10
N THR A 51 2.79 15.81 3.10
CA THR A 51 2.41 15.96 1.69
C THR A 51 1.55 14.79 1.20
N SER A 52 1.74 13.60 1.79
CA SER A 52 0.95 12.40 1.52
C SER A 52 -0.48 12.48 2.06
N ASP A 53 -0.72 13.22 3.15
CA ASP A 53 -2.04 13.36 3.78
C ASP A 53 -2.79 14.54 3.16
N TRP A 54 -3.53 14.30 2.10
CA TRP A 54 -4.21 15.34 1.33
C TRP A 54 -5.67 15.57 1.75
N MET A 55 -6.34 14.56 2.29
CA MET A 55 -7.72 14.67 2.77
C MET A 55 -7.82 15.48 4.06
N ASP A 56 -8.88 16.27 4.22
CA ASP A 56 -9.09 17.06 5.43
C ASP A 56 -9.28 16.18 6.67
N ILE A 57 -9.88 15.02 6.54
CA ILE A 57 -10.03 14.06 7.63
C ILE A 57 -8.68 13.46 8.06
N GLU A 58 -7.77 13.21 7.13
CA GLU A 58 -6.41 12.76 7.43
C GLU A 58 -5.64 13.81 8.25
N LYS A 59 -5.73 15.07 7.81
CA LYS A 59 -5.12 16.21 8.51
C LYS A 59 -5.69 16.43 9.92
N GLN A 60 -7.01 16.28 10.08
CA GLN A 60 -7.69 16.43 11.37
C GLN A 60 -7.36 15.31 12.35
N ARG A 61 -7.29 14.08 11.86
CA ARG A 61 -7.04 12.87 12.67
C ARG A 61 -5.56 12.53 12.82
N GLY A 62 -4.70 13.05 11.94
CA GLY A 62 -3.27 12.74 11.89
C GLY A 62 -2.96 11.29 11.52
N ILE A 63 -3.82 10.68 10.69
CA ILE A 63 -3.69 9.32 10.18
C ILE A 63 -3.99 9.30 8.68
N SER A 64 -3.22 8.54 7.93
CA SER A 64 -3.50 8.29 6.51
C SER A 64 -4.66 7.30 6.37
N VAL A 65 -5.64 7.63 5.54
CA VAL A 65 -6.88 6.88 5.33
C VAL A 65 -6.87 6.17 3.98
N SER A 66 -6.15 6.73 3.01
CA SER A 66 -6.09 6.25 1.63
C SER A 66 -4.65 6.29 1.12
N THR A 67 -4.31 5.36 0.23
CA THR A 67 -3.00 5.35 -0.44
C THR A 67 -2.80 6.60 -1.27
N SER A 68 -1.66 7.25 -1.08
CA SER A 68 -1.20 8.36 -1.92
C SER A 68 -0.19 7.86 -2.95
N VAL A 69 -0.36 8.28 -4.20
CA VAL A 69 0.57 7.99 -5.30
C VAL A 69 1.45 9.20 -5.55
N MET A 70 2.76 9.01 -5.55
CA MET A 70 3.74 10.07 -5.75
C MET A 70 4.85 9.58 -6.66
N GLU A 71 5.36 10.46 -7.48
CA GLU A 71 6.43 10.17 -8.44
C GLU A 71 7.51 11.23 -8.38
N PHE A 72 8.76 10.82 -8.56
CA PHE A 72 9.92 11.72 -8.73
C PHE A 72 11.05 11.02 -9.47
N ASP A 73 11.94 11.83 -10.05
CA ASP A 73 13.19 11.34 -10.62
C ASP A 73 14.28 11.40 -9.53
N TYR A 74 15.14 10.40 -9.50
CA TYR A 74 16.21 10.28 -8.52
C TYR A 74 17.49 9.72 -9.12
N THR A 75 18.58 10.42 -8.89
CA THR A 75 19.92 9.96 -9.26
C THR A 75 20.72 9.73 -7.98
N PRO A 76 21.13 8.48 -7.66
CA PRO A 76 22.00 8.20 -6.52
C PRO A 76 23.32 8.97 -6.62
N GLU A 77 23.88 9.32 -5.49
CA GLU A 77 25.16 10.00 -5.42
C GLU A 77 26.28 9.14 -6.05
N GLY A 78 26.99 9.70 -7.03
CA GLY A 78 28.04 8.99 -7.77
C GLY A 78 27.55 8.08 -8.91
N SER A 79 26.25 8.08 -9.22
CA SER A 79 25.66 7.36 -10.34
C SER A 79 25.30 8.32 -11.49
N ASP A 80 25.43 7.84 -12.73
CA ASP A 80 24.93 8.53 -13.93
C ASP A 80 23.51 8.08 -14.32
N ILE A 81 22.92 7.15 -13.55
CA ILE A 81 21.61 6.57 -13.83
C ILE A 81 20.54 7.37 -13.10
N GLU A 82 19.63 7.98 -13.87
CA GLU A 82 18.44 8.62 -13.33
C GLU A 82 17.29 7.60 -13.27
N TYR A 83 16.85 7.27 -12.06
CA TYR A 83 15.72 6.39 -11.80
C TYR A 83 14.41 7.17 -11.73
N LYS A 84 13.35 6.61 -12.29
CA LYS A 84 12.00 7.10 -12.13
C LYS A 84 11.31 6.31 -11.02
N VAL A 85 11.00 6.99 -9.94
CA VAL A 85 10.53 6.39 -8.68
C VAL A 85 9.06 6.67 -8.49
N ASN A 86 8.25 5.62 -8.38
CA ASN A 86 6.83 5.67 -8.04
C ASN A 86 6.62 5.14 -6.62
N ILE A 87 6.21 6.01 -5.69
CA ILE A 87 5.89 5.64 -4.31
C ILE A 87 4.39 5.55 -4.14
N LEU A 88 3.94 4.44 -3.56
CA LEU A 88 2.59 4.26 -3.08
C LEU A 88 2.61 4.25 -1.55
N ASP A 89 2.31 5.41 -0.94
CA ASP A 89 2.25 5.56 0.52
C ASP A 89 0.91 5.06 1.04
N THR A 90 0.91 3.90 1.69
CA THR A 90 -0.31 3.20 2.11
C THR A 90 -0.79 3.65 3.48
N PRO A 91 -2.08 3.52 3.83
CA PRO A 91 -2.52 3.72 5.20
C PRO A 91 -1.89 2.68 6.14
N GLY A 92 -1.46 3.13 7.33
CA GLY A 92 -0.88 2.24 8.35
C GLY A 92 -1.93 1.57 9.24
N HIS A 93 -3.14 2.15 9.34
CA HIS A 93 -4.18 1.65 10.23
C HIS A 93 -4.87 0.41 9.67
N GLN A 94 -5.11 -0.60 10.53
CA GLN A 94 -5.70 -1.88 10.14
C GLN A 94 -7.07 -1.76 9.47
N ASP A 95 -7.86 -0.76 9.83
CA ASP A 95 -9.19 -0.52 9.26
C ASP A 95 -9.13 -0.24 7.75
N PHE A 96 -7.99 0.21 7.24
CA PHE A 96 -7.76 0.49 5.81
C PHE A 96 -6.87 -0.55 5.12
N ALA A 97 -6.72 -1.73 5.71
CA ALA A 97 -5.85 -2.79 5.19
C ALA A 97 -6.23 -3.23 3.76
N GLU A 98 -7.51 -3.22 3.38
CA GLU A 98 -7.94 -3.55 2.01
C GLU A 98 -7.36 -2.60 0.96
N ASP A 99 -7.29 -1.29 1.24
CA ASP A 99 -6.64 -0.34 0.33
C ASP A 99 -5.15 -0.64 0.17
N THR A 100 -4.48 -1.01 1.28
CA THR A 100 -3.09 -1.44 1.26
C THR A 100 -2.91 -2.73 0.45
N PHE A 101 -3.79 -3.72 0.63
CA PHE A 101 -3.70 -4.98 -0.11
C PHE A 101 -3.86 -4.76 -1.62
N ARG A 102 -4.84 -3.94 -2.03
CA ARG A 102 -5.02 -3.56 -3.45
C ARG A 102 -3.80 -2.81 -3.99
N THR A 103 -3.25 -1.89 -3.22
CA THR A 103 -2.04 -1.16 -3.59
C THR A 103 -0.86 -2.09 -3.83
N LEU A 104 -0.70 -3.13 -3.00
CA LEU A 104 0.35 -4.14 -3.18
C LEU A 104 0.22 -4.95 -4.48
N THR A 105 -0.93 -4.92 -5.16
CA THR A 105 -1.05 -5.52 -6.50
C THR A 105 -0.38 -4.70 -7.60
N ALA A 106 -0.25 -3.40 -7.38
CA ALA A 106 0.27 -2.46 -8.36
C ALA A 106 1.77 -2.18 -8.24
N VAL A 107 2.44 -2.76 -7.22
CA VAL A 107 3.86 -2.52 -6.98
C VAL A 107 4.73 -3.71 -7.32
N ASP A 108 6.00 -3.42 -7.61
CA ASP A 108 7.00 -4.42 -7.97
C ASP A 108 7.88 -4.81 -6.77
N SER A 109 7.89 -4.00 -5.70
CA SER A 109 8.57 -4.25 -4.43
C SER A 109 7.89 -3.48 -3.28
N ALA A 110 8.34 -3.69 -2.04
CA ALA A 110 7.83 -2.95 -0.87
C ALA A 110 8.94 -2.62 0.13
N ILE A 111 8.77 -1.52 0.85
CA ILE A 111 9.59 -1.17 2.02
C ILE A 111 8.71 -1.34 3.26
N ILE A 112 9.15 -2.19 4.17
CA ILE A 112 8.49 -2.42 5.47
C ILE A 112 9.18 -1.57 6.52
N VAL A 113 8.43 -0.67 7.18
CA VAL A 113 8.97 0.14 8.27
C VAL A 113 8.59 -0.48 9.60
N VAL A 114 9.59 -0.77 10.42
CA VAL A 114 9.47 -1.38 11.75
C VAL A 114 9.97 -0.40 12.81
N ASP A 115 9.27 -0.29 13.93
CA ASP A 115 9.71 0.51 15.07
C ASP A 115 10.75 -0.27 15.89
N GLY A 116 11.98 0.23 16.03
CA GLY A 116 13.08 -0.45 16.73
C GLY A 116 12.83 -0.71 18.22
N ALA A 117 11.88 -0.01 18.84
CA ALA A 117 11.49 -0.27 20.22
C ALA A 117 10.39 -1.34 20.33
N LYS A 118 9.50 -1.44 19.33
CA LYS A 118 8.33 -2.32 19.36
C LYS A 118 8.54 -3.65 18.65
N GLY A 119 9.37 -3.67 17.60
CA GLY A 119 9.59 -4.85 16.76
C GLY A 119 8.42 -5.11 15.81
N VAL A 120 8.13 -6.38 15.54
CA VAL A 120 7.10 -6.82 14.59
C VAL A 120 5.71 -6.74 15.23
N GLU A 121 4.89 -5.84 14.72
CA GLU A 121 3.52 -5.64 15.19
C GLU A 121 2.49 -6.33 14.27
N THR A 122 1.26 -6.51 14.75
CA THR A 122 0.22 -7.32 14.09
C THR A 122 -0.04 -6.93 12.64
N GLN A 123 -0.06 -5.63 12.33
CA GLN A 123 -0.30 -5.18 10.96
C GLN A 123 0.86 -5.53 10.03
N THR A 124 2.09 -5.45 10.52
CA THR A 124 3.29 -5.83 9.76
C THR A 124 3.22 -7.30 9.32
N ARG A 125 2.79 -8.22 10.20
CA ARG A 125 2.60 -9.65 9.88
C ARG A 125 1.57 -9.84 8.76
N LYS A 126 0.40 -9.20 8.88
CA LYS A 126 -0.65 -9.29 7.87
C LYS A 126 -0.19 -8.82 6.50
N LEU A 127 0.51 -7.69 6.45
CA LEU A 127 1.03 -7.12 5.21
C LEU A 127 2.12 -8.00 4.59
N MET A 128 3.01 -8.56 5.42
CA MET A 128 4.03 -9.50 4.93
C MET A 128 3.41 -10.77 4.35
N THR A 129 2.31 -11.26 4.91
CA THR A 129 1.60 -12.42 4.33
C THR A 129 1.17 -12.13 2.89
N VAL A 130 0.65 -10.93 2.60
CA VAL A 130 0.28 -10.54 1.23
C VAL A 130 1.52 -10.44 0.33
N CYS A 131 2.62 -9.87 0.81
CA CYS A 131 3.87 -9.80 0.05
C CYS A 131 4.39 -11.21 -0.30
N ARG A 132 4.34 -12.16 0.65
CA ARG A 132 4.74 -13.56 0.40
C ARG A 132 3.85 -14.25 -0.64
N MET A 133 2.51 -14.12 -0.53
CA MET A 133 1.58 -14.70 -1.49
C MET A 133 1.87 -14.25 -2.93
N ARG A 134 2.32 -13.02 -3.09
CA ARG A 134 2.63 -12.42 -4.39
C ARG A 134 4.11 -12.54 -4.77
N LYS A 135 4.95 -13.08 -3.90
CA LYS A 135 6.41 -13.07 -4.04
C LYS A 135 6.95 -11.66 -4.31
N THR A 136 6.39 -10.67 -3.61
CA THR A 136 6.84 -9.28 -3.70
C THR A 136 8.12 -9.12 -2.88
N PRO A 137 9.26 -8.73 -3.47
CA PRO A 137 10.48 -8.45 -2.74
C PRO A 137 10.26 -7.35 -1.70
N VAL A 138 10.84 -7.54 -0.53
CA VAL A 138 10.71 -6.56 0.56
C VAL A 138 12.08 -6.14 1.08
N ILE A 139 12.23 -4.85 1.39
CA ILE A 139 13.33 -4.31 2.19
C ILE A 139 12.74 -3.87 3.53
N ILE A 140 13.45 -4.11 4.61
CA ILE A 140 12.99 -3.75 5.95
C ILE A 140 13.82 -2.57 6.46
N PHE A 141 13.14 -1.53 6.93
CA PHE A 141 13.75 -0.39 7.59
C PHE A 141 13.40 -0.35 9.07
N ILE A 142 14.36 -0.66 9.94
CA ILE A 142 14.21 -0.56 11.38
C ILE A 142 14.44 0.90 11.77
N ASN A 143 13.37 1.58 12.10
CA ASN A 143 13.30 3.02 12.34
C ASN A 143 13.39 3.37 13.83
N LYS A 144 13.72 4.62 14.12
CA LYS A 144 13.75 5.23 15.46
C LYS A 144 14.92 4.75 16.33
N MET A 145 16.05 4.43 15.74
CA MET A 145 17.28 4.05 16.46
C MET A 145 17.82 5.16 17.37
N ASP A 146 17.35 6.40 17.18
CA ASP A 146 17.59 7.56 18.08
C ASP A 146 16.87 7.45 19.42
N ARG A 147 16.11 6.39 19.67
CA ARG A 147 15.40 6.10 20.92
C ARG A 147 15.89 4.80 21.51
N GLU A 148 15.72 4.65 22.83
CA GLU A 148 15.92 3.35 23.47
C GLU A 148 15.02 2.31 22.85
N GLY A 149 15.59 1.20 22.43
CA GLY A 149 14.94 0.13 21.72
C GLY A 149 15.46 -1.24 22.13
N ARG A 150 15.07 -2.24 21.37
CA ARG A 150 15.51 -3.63 21.56
C ARG A 150 16.88 -3.85 20.90
N ASP A 151 17.55 -4.89 21.34
CA ASP A 151 18.83 -5.29 20.72
C ASP A 151 18.64 -5.56 19.21
N PRO A 152 19.55 -5.11 18.33
CA PRO A 152 19.45 -5.34 16.89
C PRO A 152 19.38 -6.82 16.50
N PHE A 153 20.11 -7.73 17.17
CA PHE A 153 20.04 -9.16 16.89
C PHE A 153 18.69 -9.75 17.28
N ASP A 154 18.13 -9.36 18.44
CA ASP A 154 16.78 -9.77 18.87
C ASP A 154 15.72 -9.33 17.86
N LEU A 155 15.87 -8.12 17.28
CA LEU A 155 14.95 -7.62 16.25
C LEU A 155 15.07 -8.43 14.96
N LEU A 156 16.28 -8.80 14.53
CA LEU A 156 16.48 -9.61 13.33
C LEU A 156 15.91 -11.02 13.50
N ASP A 157 16.12 -11.65 14.66
CA ASP A 157 15.54 -12.96 14.98
C ASP A 157 14.01 -12.91 14.95
N GLU A 158 13.41 -11.87 15.54
CA GLU A 158 11.96 -11.68 15.49
C GLU A 158 11.44 -11.46 14.06
N LEU A 159 12.16 -10.69 13.24
CA LEU A 159 11.81 -10.50 11.83
C LEU A 159 11.78 -11.82 11.08
N GLU A 160 12.79 -12.69 11.25
CA GLU A 160 12.82 -14.00 10.60
C GLU A 160 11.69 -14.91 11.05
N GLN A 161 11.44 -14.97 12.37
CA GLN A 161 10.41 -15.83 12.95
C GLN A 161 8.99 -15.36 12.61
N GLU A 162 8.71 -14.08 12.77
CA GLU A 162 7.37 -13.53 12.66
C GLU A 162 6.96 -13.20 11.21
N LEU A 163 7.93 -12.85 10.36
CA LEU A 163 7.67 -12.56 8.94
C LEU A 163 7.96 -13.76 8.03
N GLU A 164 8.53 -14.84 8.57
CA GLU A 164 8.86 -16.07 7.83
C GLU A 164 9.68 -15.79 6.56
N ILE A 165 10.70 -14.96 6.67
CA ILE A 165 11.64 -14.60 5.61
C ILE A 165 13.05 -14.50 6.18
N LYS A 166 14.05 -14.94 5.44
CA LYS A 166 15.44 -14.73 5.83
C LYS A 166 15.80 -13.27 5.72
N VAL A 167 16.63 -12.77 6.64
CA VAL A 167 17.09 -11.39 6.61
C VAL A 167 18.60 -11.29 6.38
N ARG A 168 19.02 -10.16 5.79
CA ARG A 168 20.44 -9.77 5.71
C ARG A 168 20.58 -8.30 6.05
N PRO A 169 21.25 -7.94 7.17
CA PRO A 169 21.58 -6.55 7.46
C PRO A 169 22.52 -5.98 6.39
N LEU A 170 22.15 -4.83 5.83
CA LEU A 170 22.99 -4.03 4.94
C LEU A 170 23.49 -2.73 5.59
N SER A 171 23.01 -2.43 6.79
CA SER A 171 23.58 -1.42 7.67
C SER A 171 23.53 -1.89 9.12
N TRP A 172 24.36 -1.32 10.00
CA TRP A 172 24.43 -1.67 11.41
C TRP A 172 24.48 -0.43 12.29
N PRO A 173 23.67 -0.34 13.35
CA PRO A 173 23.65 0.83 14.22
C PRO A 173 24.85 0.82 15.19
N ILE A 174 25.41 1.99 15.45
CA ILE A 174 26.43 2.20 16.45
C ILE A 174 25.78 2.78 17.69
N ASN A 175 25.45 1.91 18.64
CA ASN A 175 24.62 2.17 19.81
C ASN A 175 23.16 2.57 19.46
N GLN A 176 22.38 2.92 20.47
CA GLN A 176 20.97 3.33 20.34
C GLN A 176 20.63 4.37 21.41
N GLY A 177 19.45 5.00 21.24
CA GLY A 177 18.94 5.98 22.20
C GLY A 177 19.82 7.21 22.30
N ALA A 178 20.09 7.65 23.51
CA ALA A 178 20.93 8.82 23.77
C ALA A 178 22.40 8.64 23.36
N GLU A 179 22.86 7.39 23.28
CA GLU A 179 24.23 7.03 22.91
C GLU A 179 24.39 6.71 21.41
N PHE A 180 23.34 6.85 20.63
CA PHE A 180 23.35 6.61 19.19
C PHE A 180 24.38 7.50 18.49
N LYS A 181 25.40 6.89 17.90
CA LYS A 181 26.51 7.60 17.22
C LYS A 181 26.33 7.67 15.73
N GLY A 182 25.66 6.66 15.16
CA GLY A 182 25.52 6.56 13.73
C GLY A 182 25.19 5.16 13.24
N VAL A 183 25.33 4.99 11.94
CA VAL A 183 25.11 3.73 11.25
C VAL A 183 26.33 3.42 10.39
N TYR A 184 26.81 2.20 10.43
CA TYR A 184 27.76 1.71 9.45
C TYR A 184 27.00 1.04 8.30
N ASN A 185 27.13 1.59 7.09
CA ASN A 185 26.58 1.02 5.88
C ASN A 185 27.48 -0.13 5.40
N ILE A 186 27.03 -1.37 5.60
CA ILE A 186 27.78 -2.59 5.22
C ILE A 186 27.86 -2.70 3.70
N TYR A 187 26.79 -2.32 2.98
CA TYR A 187 26.69 -2.43 1.53
C TYR A 187 27.69 -1.51 0.81
N GLU A 188 27.80 -0.25 1.26
CA GLU A 188 28.71 0.76 0.67
C GLU A 188 30.05 0.87 1.40
N GLN A 189 30.22 0.20 2.57
CA GLN A 189 31.37 0.32 3.46
C GLN A 189 31.65 1.77 3.92
N LYS A 190 30.59 2.49 4.27
CA LYS A 190 30.62 3.90 4.68
C LYS A 190 30.09 4.08 6.10
N LEU A 191 30.65 5.06 6.79
CA LEU A 191 30.21 5.44 8.13
C LEU A 191 29.35 6.72 8.04
N ASP A 192 28.12 6.63 8.53
CA ASP A 192 27.21 7.77 8.66
C ASP A 192 27.15 8.18 10.13
N LEU A 193 27.70 9.34 10.45
CA LEU A 193 27.73 9.84 11.82
C LEU A 193 26.48 10.69 12.13
N PHE A 194 25.94 10.47 13.33
CA PHE A 194 24.80 11.21 13.83
C PHE A 194 25.19 12.64 14.26
N THR A 195 24.61 13.63 13.62
CA THR A 195 24.62 15.01 14.10
C THR A 195 23.20 15.43 14.44
N PRO A 196 22.92 15.99 15.66
CA PRO A 196 21.58 16.32 16.10
C PRO A 196 20.86 17.43 15.30
N ASP A 197 21.42 17.88 14.20
CA ASP A 197 20.84 18.95 13.38
C ASP A 197 19.84 18.38 12.36
N LYS A 198 18.55 18.66 12.59
CA LYS A 198 17.42 18.17 11.81
C LYS A 198 17.38 18.64 10.35
N GLN A 199 18.30 19.50 9.92
CA GLN A 199 18.25 20.16 8.61
C GLN A 199 19.41 19.77 7.68
N ARG A 200 20.42 19.05 8.12
CA ARG A 200 21.59 18.73 7.31
C ARG A 200 21.79 17.23 7.11
N VAL A 201 22.18 16.89 5.90
CA VAL A 201 22.76 15.60 5.56
C VAL A 201 24.04 15.44 6.38
N THR A 202 24.19 14.31 7.05
CA THR A 202 25.36 13.95 7.85
C THR A 202 26.63 13.89 7.02
N ASP A 203 27.77 14.14 7.65
CA ASP A 203 29.08 13.89 7.02
C ASP A 203 29.25 12.39 6.76
N LYS A 204 29.14 12.00 5.50
CA LYS A 204 29.46 10.64 5.05
C LYS A 204 30.95 10.51 4.89
N VAL A 205 31.51 9.51 5.50
CA VAL A 205 32.93 9.26 5.41
C VAL A 205 33.16 7.79 5.04
N GLU A 206 33.90 7.59 3.97
CA GLU A 206 34.43 6.27 3.64
C GLU A 206 35.47 5.89 4.71
N VAL A 207 35.11 4.94 5.55
CA VAL A 207 35.99 4.47 6.64
C VAL A 207 36.06 2.95 6.58
N ASN A 208 37.28 2.46 6.40
CA ASN A 208 37.51 1.02 6.53
C ASN A 208 37.24 0.60 7.98
N ILE A 209 36.48 -0.47 8.17
CA ILE A 209 36.09 -1.01 9.47
C ILE A 209 37.29 -1.28 10.38
N ASN A 210 38.45 -1.65 9.81
CA ASN A 210 39.67 -1.97 10.52
C ASN A 210 40.62 -0.77 10.68
N SER A 211 40.20 0.43 10.30
CA SER A 211 41.08 1.63 10.39
C SER A 211 41.02 2.26 11.79
N GLU A 212 42.14 2.86 12.22
CA GLU A 212 42.18 3.73 13.42
C GLU A 212 41.28 4.97 13.29
N GLU A 213 40.88 5.32 12.09
CA GLU A 213 39.99 6.44 11.86
C GLU A 213 38.58 6.16 12.41
N LEU A 214 38.11 4.91 12.33
CA LEU A 214 36.86 4.51 12.96
C LEU A 214 36.94 4.74 14.48
N ASP A 215 38.01 4.26 15.13
CA ASP A 215 38.21 4.38 16.59
C ASP A 215 38.18 5.86 17.03
N LYS A 216 38.81 6.75 16.25
CA LYS A 216 38.83 8.19 16.53
C LYS A 216 37.48 8.87 16.39
N ARG A 217 36.61 8.37 15.49
CA ARG A 217 35.30 8.98 15.19
C ARG A 217 34.19 8.53 16.13
N VAL A 218 34.14 7.25 16.44
CA VAL A 218 33.05 6.67 17.25
C VAL A 218 33.48 6.31 18.67
N GLY A 219 34.78 6.29 18.95
CA GLY A 219 35.40 5.83 20.21
C GLY A 219 35.82 4.38 20.12
N GLU A 220 36.94 4.03 20.83
CA GLU A 220 37.55 2.71 20.77
C GLU A 220 36.59 1.57 21.16
N ASP A 221 35.82 1.75 22.25
CA ASP A 221 34.86 0.75 22.73
C ASP A 221 33.73 0.50 21.70
N ASN A 222 33.19 1.57 21.10
CA ASN A 222 32.14 1.47 20.08
C ASN A 222 32.64 0.83 18.78
N ALA A 223 33.86 1.17 18.38
CA ALA A 223 34.49 0.59 17.20
C ALA A 223 34.78 -0.90 17.39
N ALA A 224 35.27 -1.29 18.59
CA ALA A 224 35.52 -2.69 18.93
C ALA A 224 34.21 -3.50 18.90
N LYS A 225 33.15 -2.98 19.54
CA LYS A 225 31.83 -3.60 19.51
C LYS A 225 31.27 -3.71 18.09
N LEU A 226 31.39 -2.66 17.28
CA LEU A 226 30.93 -2.70 15.87
C LEU A 226 31.65 -3.80 15.07
N ARG A 227 32.96 -3.97 15.25
CA ARG A 227 33.72 -5.04 14.58
C ARG A 227 33.24 -6.43 15.00
N GLU A 228 33.00 -6.64 16.30
CA GLU A 228 32.48 -7.89 16.84
C GLU A 228 31.08 -8.18 16.29
N ASP A 229 30.17 -7.17 16.31
CA ASP A 229 28.82 -7.31 15.78
C ASP A 229 28.82 -7.64 14.27
N LEU A 230 29.69 -7.01 13.48
CA LEU A 230 29.79 -7.30 12.04
C LEU A 230 30.36 -8.68 11.74
N GLU A 231 31.30 -9.17 12.54
CA GLU A 231 31.81 -10.54 12.44
C GLU A 231 30.68 -11.56 12.72
N LEU A 232 29.84 -11.29 13.72
CA LEU A 232 28.65 -12.09 14.01
C LEU A 232 27.63 -12.04 12.86
N VAL A 233 27.36 -10.85 12.30
CA VAL A 233 26.46 -10.68 11.15
C VAL A 233 26.93 -11.53 9.97
N ASP A 234 28.22 -11.50 9.64
CA ASP A 234 28.78 -12.27 8.52
C ASP A 234 28.82 -13.78 8.80
N GLY A 235 28.90 -14.18 10.07
CA GLY A 235 28.88 -15.60 10.47
C GLY A 235 27.49 -16.22 10.55
N VAL A 236 26.45 -15.42 10.83
CA VAL A 236 25.08 -15.91 11.11
C VAL A 236 24.15 -15.74 9.90
N TYR A 237 24.21 -14.60 9.21
CA TYR A 237 23.29 -14.28 8.14
C TYR A 237 23.88 -14.62 6.76
N PRO A 238 23.04 -14.97 5.75
CA PRO A 238 23.52 -15.29 4.42
C PRO A 238 24.21 -14.09 3.77
N GLU A 239 25.19 -14.34 2.91
CA GLU A 239 25.76 -13.30 2.07
C GLU A 239 24.67 -12.65 1.21
N PHE A 240 24.76 -11.32 1.04
CA PHE A 240 23.77 -10.61 0.25
C PHE A 240 23.91 -10.89 -1.24
N ASP A 241 22.83 -11.34 -1.85
CA ASP A 241 22.70 -11.51 -3.29
C ASP A 241 21.41 -10.85 -3.78
N VAL A 242 21.52 -10.08 -4.86
CA VAL A 242 20.39 -9.31 -5.43
C VAL A 242 19.29 -10.24 -5.96
N GLU A 243 19.63 -11.39 -6.50
CA GLU A 243 18.66 -12.31 -7.06
C GLU A 243 17.84 -13.01 -5.95
N THR A 244 18.44 -13.32 -4.81
CA THR A 244 17.72 -13.87 -3.64
C THR A 244 16.76 -12.82 -3.03
N TYR A 245 17.11 -11.54 -3.09
CA TYR A 245 16.20 -10.46 -2.75
C TYR A 245 15.05 -10.36 -3.76
N ARG A 246 15.35 -10.33 -5.06
CA ARG A 246 14.34 -10.21 -6.13
C ARG A 246 13.39 -11.40 -6.19
N SER A 247 13.83 -12.58 -5.80
CA SER A 247 13.00 -13.78 -5.66
C SER A 247 12.15 -13.79 -4.38
N ALA A 248 12.30 -12.78 -3.50
CA ALA A 248 11.65 -12.66 -2.19
C ALA A 248 12.03 -13.78 -1.19
N GLU A 249 13.25 -14.28 -1.27
CA GLU A 249 13.81 -15.28 -0.34
C GLU A 249 14.54 -14.63 0.83
N VAL A 250 15.21 -13.50 0.58
CA VAL A 250 15.97 -12.73 1.58
C VAL A 250 15.51 -11.28 1.58
N ALA A 251 15.28 -10.72 2.76
CA ALA A 251 14.95 -9.30 2.94
C ALA A 251 16.19 -8.53 3.43
N PRO A 252 16.73 -7.58 2.67
CA PRO A 252 17.72 -6.63 3.17
C PRO A 252 17.15 -5.82 4.33
N VAL A 253 17.97 -5.56 5.36
CA VAL A 253 17.57 -4.78 6.53
C VAL A 253 18.47 -3.56 6.68
N PHE A 254 17.86 -2.40 6.84
CA PHE A 254 18.50 -1.14 7.15
C PHE A 254 18.05 -0.63 8.51
N PHE A 255 18.97 -0.06 9.27
CA PHE A 255 18.71 0.61 10.53
C PHE A 255 18.84 2.13 10.35
N GLY A 256 17.99 2.90 11.04
CA GLY A 256 18.08 4.34 10.95
C GLY A 256 17.06 5.12 11.78
N SER A 257 17.00 6.42 11.51
CA SER A 257 16.01 7.33 12.08
C SER A 257 15.47 8.26 11.00
N ALA A 258 14.26 7.98 10.52
CA ALA A 258 13.63 8.80 9.49
C ALA A 258 13.44 10.26 9.97
N LEU A 259 13.15 10.48 11.25
CA LEU A 259 12.98 11.83 11.80
C LEU A 259 14.25 12.67 11.66
N ASN A 260 15.40 12.06 11.86
CA ASN A 260 16.71 12.71 11.87
C ASN A 260 17.49 12.57 10.55
N ASN A 261 16.85 12.07 9.48
CA ASN A 261 17.42 11.79 8.14
C ASN A 261 18.53 10.72 8.14
N PHE A 262 18.50 9.80 9.09
CA PHE A 262 19.59 8.86 9.34
C PHE A 262 19.34 7.52 8.65
N GLY A 263 20.30 7.03 7.87
CA GLY A 263 20.18 5.77 7.11
C GLY A 263 19.11 5.81 6.00
N VAL A 264 18.49 6.97 5.75
CA VAL A 264 17.35 7.10 4.81
C VAL A 264 17.83 7.26 3.37
N GLN A 265 18.86 8.06 3.16
CA GLN A 265 19.44 8.25 1.82
C GLN A 265 20.16 6.98 1.37
N GLU A 266 20.84 6.31 2.27
CA GLU A 266 21.52 5.02 2.06
C GLU A 266 20.51 3.93 1.67
N LEU A 267 19.39 3.88 2.39
CA LEU A 267 18.27 3.02 2.02
C LEU A 267 17.76 3.33 0.62
N LEU A 268 17.55 4.60 0.28
CA LEU A 268 17.03 4.98 -1.03
C LEU A 268 18.03 4.68 -2.15
N ASN A 269 19.31 4.97 -1.96
CA ASN A 269 20.38 4.65 -2.92
C ASN A 269 20.42 3.15 -3.21
N CYS A 270 20.57 2.35 -2.17
CA CYS A 270 20.58 0.89 -2.31
C CYS A 270 19.29 0.37 -2.94
N PHE A 271 18.14 0.88 -2.47
CA PHE A 271 16.83 0.45 -2.98
C PHE A 271 16.69 0.63 -4.49
N VAL A 272 17.00 1.81 -5.05
CA VAL A 272 16.83 2.05 -6.49
C VAL A 272 17.78 1.22 -7.34
N GLU A 273 18.92 0.80 -6.80
CA GLU A 273 19.88 -0.08 -7.47
C GLU A 273 19.42 -1.54 -7.49
N ILE A 274 19.05 -2.09 -6.32
CA ILE A 274 18.75 -3.52 -6.18
C ILE A 274 17.31 -3.89 -6.48
N ALA A 275 16.34 -2.97 -6.26
CA ALA A 275 14.93 -3.24 -6.50
C ALA A 275 14.67 -3.67 -7.96
N PRO A 276 13.72 -4.56 -8.20
CA PRO A 276 13.41 -4.97 -9.55
C PRO A 276 12.85 -3.80 -10.36
N SER A 277 13.15 -3.79 -11.66
CA SER A 277 12.37 -3.08 -12.65
C SER A 277 10.94 -3.68 -12.70
N PRO A 278 10.00 -3.07 -13.44
CA PRO A 278 8.65 -3.60 -13.58
C PRO A 278 8.63 -5.09 -13.88
N ARG A 279 7.85 -5.82 -13.10
CA ARG A 279 7.78 -7.29 -13.13
C ARG A 279 6.65 -7.77 -14.03
N PRO A 280 6.72 -9.02 -14.56
CA PRO A 280 5.60 -9.64 -15.25
C PRO A 280 4.33 -9.64 -14.39
N THR A 281 3.21 -9.28 -14.98
CA THR A 281 1.91 -9.21 -14.29
C THR A 281 1.02 -10.36 -14.75
N LYS A 282 0.43 -11.08 -13.78
CA LYS A 282 -0.45 -12.22 -14.07
C LYS A 282 -1.84 -11.74 -14.48
N ALA A 283 -2.31 -12.18 -15.63
CA ALA A 283 -3.70 -12.16 -16.03
C ALA A 283 -4.29 -13.57 -15.96
N GLU A 284 -5.60 -13.69 -16.10
CA GLU A 284 -6.27 -15.00 -16.12
C GLU A 284 -5.85 -15.83 -17.34
N GLU A 285 -5.68 -15.15 -18.46
CA GLU A 285 -5.39 -15.80 -19.76
C GLU A 285 -3.90 -16.10 -19.93
N ARG A 286 -3.01 -15.27 -19.40
CA ARG A 286 -1.56 -15.41 -19.53
C ARG A 286 -0.78 -14.46 -18.62
N ASP A 287 0.51 -14.66 -18.51
CA ASP A 287 1.41 -13.67 -17.92
C ASP A 287 1.75 -12.59 -18.98
N VAL A 288 1.70 -11.31 -18.56
CA VAL A 288 2.03 -10.14 -19.40
C VAL A 288 3.44 -9.68 -19.06
N GLN A 289 4.31 -9.60 -20.07
CA GLN A 289 5.68 -9.13 -19.91
C GLN A 289 5.76 -7.60 -20.11
N PRO A 290 6.55 -6.88 -19.30
CA PRO A 290 6.69 -5.43 -19.44
C PRO A 290 7.19 -4.98 -20.82
N GLU A 291 8.03 -5.79 -21.46
CA GLU A 291 8.65 -5.50 -22.75
C GLU A 291 7.72 -5.69 -23.95
N GLU A 292 6.51 -6.19 -23.76
CA GLU A 292 5.55 -6.36 -24.83
C GLU A 292 5.20 -5.00 -25.48
N PRO A 293 5.07 -4.95 -26.82
CA PRO A 293 4.91 -3.67 -27.52
C PRO A 293 3.53 -3.03 -27.35
N LYS A 294 2.50 -3.82 -27.06
CA LYS A 294 1.13 -3.35 -26.91
C LYS A 294 0.86 -2.93 -25.46
N PHE A 295 0.18 -1.81 -25.33
CA PHE A 295 -0.23 -1.33 -24.01
C PHE A 295 -1.25 -2.27 -23.36
N THR A 296 -0.98 -2.58 -22.12
CA THR A 296 -1.93 -3.14 -21.16
C THR A 296 -1.78 -2.48 -19.81
N GLY A 297 -2.88 -2.39 -19.07
CA GLY A 297 -2.88 -1.85 -17.70
C GLY A 297 -4.17 -2.19 -16.97
N PHE A 298 -4.15 -2.07 -15.65
CA PHE A 298 -5.32 -2.32 -14.82
C PHE A 298 -5.55 -1.23 -13.77
N ILE A 299 -6.81 -1.06 -13.40
CA ILE A 299 -7.24 -0.10 -12.39
C ILE A 299 -7.15 -0.76 -11.00
N PHE A 300 -6.23 -0.30 -10.16
CA PHE A 300 -6.09 -0.82 -8.81
C PHE A 300 -6.72 0.07 -7.73
N LYS A 301 -7.01 1.34 -8.07
CA LYS A 301 -7.56 2.31 -7.15
C LYS A 301 -8.43 3.34 -7.88
N ILE A 302 -9.49 3.79 -7.21
CA ILE A 302 -10.33 4.91 -7.64
C ILE A 302 -10.40 5.89 -6.49
N THR A 303 -10.35 7.19 -6.77
CA THR A 303 -10.53 8.25 -5.77
C THR A 303 -11.49 9.29 -6.32
N ALA A 304 -12.60 9.53 -5.61
CA ALA A 304 -13.56 10.58 -5.94
C ALA A 304 -13.20 11.89 -5.23
N ASN A 305 -13.71 13.01 -5.76
CA ASN A 305 -13.72 14.33 -5.14
C ASN A 305 -12.34 14.84 -4.70
N ILE A 306 -11.27 14.51 -5.45
CA ILE A 306 -9.92 15.03 -5.19
C ILE A 306 -9.90 16.57 -5.25
N ASP A 307 -10.76 17.17 -6.10
CA ASP A 307 -11.01 18.61 -6.12
C ASP A 307 -12.45 18.85 -5.64
N PRO A 308 -12.64 19.52 -4.48
CA PRO A 308 -13.98 19.83 -3.96
C PRO A 308 -14.85 20.65 -4.91
N ASN A 309 -14.24 21.40 -5.83
CA ASN A 309 -14.96 22.23 -6.80
C ASN A 309 -15.34 21.46 -8.08
N HIS A 310 -14.65 20.36 -8.34
CA HIS A 310 -14.89 19.51 -9.51
C HIS A 310 -15.14 18.07 -9.05
N ARG A 311 -16.39 17.65 -9.06
CA ARG A 311 -16.84 16.29 -8.69
C ARG A 311 -16.36 15.25 -9.72
N SER A 312 -15.05 15.09 -9.84
CA SER A 312 -14.43 14.13 -10.76
C SER A 312 -13.79 12.98 -9.97
N CYS A 313 -14.00 11.77 -10.46
CA CYS A 313 -13.24 10.62 -10.01
C CYS A 313 -11.96 10.48 -10.84
N ILE A 314 -10.92 9.94 -10.23
CA ILE A 314 -9.69 9.54 -10.91
C ILE A 314 -9.49 8.05 -10.67
N ALA A 315 -9.35 7.29 -11.74
CA ALA A 315 -8.97 5.90 -11.72
C ALA A 315 -7.45 5.78 -11.89
N PHE A 316 -6.78 5.11 -10.98
CA PHE A 316 -5.34 4.89 -11.03
C PHE A 316 -5.04 3.60 -11.76
N CYS A 317 -4.39 3.74 -12.91
CA CYS A 317 -4.01 2.64 -13.79
C CYS A 317 -2.53 2.33 -13.64
N LYS A 318 -2.17 1.08 -13.29
CA LYS A 318 -0.81 0.55 -13.41
C LYS A 318 -0.58 0.18 -14.88
N VAL A 319 0.47 0.71 -15.48
CA VAL A 319 0.94 0.28 -16.80
C VAL A 319 1.71 -1.03 -16.66
N CYS A 320 1.25 -2.11 -17.32
CA CYS A 320 1.85 -3.43 -17.23
C CYS A 320 2.75 -3.75 -18.42
N SER A 321 2.37 -3.32 -19.61
CA SER A 321 3.17 -3.51 -20.84
C SER A 321 2.96 -2.37 -21.83
N GLY A 322 3.86 -2.29 -22.80
CA GLY A 322 3.77 -1.32 -23.90
C GLY A 322 3.92 0.11 -23.44
N LYS A 323 3.31 1.02 -24.16
CA LYS A 323 3.40 2.46 -23.90
C LYS A 323 2.01 3.08 -23.90
N PHE A 324 1.59 3.64 -22.77
CA PHE A 324 0.42 4.48 -22.73
C PHE A 324 0.68 5.79 -23.46
N GLN A 325 -0.25 6.22 -24.29
CA GLN A 325 -0.18 7.49 -25.01
C GLN A 325 -1.50 8.26 -24.88
N ARG A 326 -1.38 9.55 -24.61
CA ARG A 326 -2.51 10.46 -24.54
C ARG A 326 -3.33 10.47 -25.84
N ASN A 327 -4.64 10.50 -25.72
CA ASN A 327 -5.59 10.51 -26.84
C ASN A 327 -5.62 9.26 -27.74
N GLN A 328 -4.86 8.23 -27.41
CA GLN A 328 -4.97 6.93 -28.09
C GLN A 328 -6.23 6.18 -27.62
N PRO A 329 -6.84 5.36 -28.50
CA PRO A 329 -7.97 4.53 -28.12
C PRO A 329 -7.50 3.28 -27.37
N TYR A 330 -8.08 3.00 -26.22
CA TYR A 330 -7.85 1.80 -25.44
C TYR A 330 -9.16 1.05 -25.20
N LEU A 331 -9.14 -0.26 -25.37
CA LEU A 331 -10.28 -1.13 -25.08
C LEU A 331 -10.46 -1.23 -23.56
N HIS A 332 -11.61 -0.82 -23.06
CA HIS A 332 -12.06 -1.14 -21.71
C HIS A 332 -12.71 -2.53 -21.75
N VAL A 333 -11.98 -3.54 -21.28
CA VAL A 333 -12.31 -4.94 -21.51
C VAL A 333 -13.69 -5.31 -20.99
N ARG A 334 -13.99 -4.99 -19.72
CA ARG A 334 -15.32 -5.28 -19.10
C ARG A 334 -16.50 -4.69 -19.86
N GLN A 335 -16.35 -3.50 -20.45
CA GLN A 335 -17.45 -2.85 -21.19
C GLN A 335 -17.43 -3.12 -22.68
N GLY A 336 -16.35 -3.68 -23.22
CA GLY A 336 -16.18 -3.87 -24.67
C GLY A 336 -16.15 -2.55 -25.47
N LYS A 337 -15.81 -1.43 -24.81
CA LYS A 337 -15.82 -0.09 -25.41
C LYS A 337 -14.43 0.50 -25.51
N SER A 338 -14.18 1.27 -26.54
CA SER A 338 -12.95 2.03 -26.69
C SER A 338 -13.05 3.37 -25.98
N LEU A 339 -12.10 3.68 -25.13
CA LEU A 339 -11.98 4.94 -24.39
C LEU A 339 -10.74 5.72 -24.87
N ARG A 340 -10.81 7.06 -24.78
CA ARG A 340 -9.69 7.98 -25.03
C ARG A 340 -9.55 8.95 -23.87
N PHE A 341 -8.30 9.23 -23.49
CA PHE A 341 -8.00 10.10 -22.35
C PHE A 341 -7.31 11.36 -22.84
N SER A 342 -7.97 12.51 -22.73
CA SER A 342 -7.45 13.81 -23.14
C SER A 342 -6.56 14.47 -22.07
N SER A 343 -6.76 14.12 -20.81
CA SER A 343 -6.05 14.71 -19.68
C SER A 343 -5.62 13.64 -18.67
N PRO A 344 -4.84 12.62 -19.10
CA PRO A 344 -4.25 11.67 -18.14
C PRO A 344 -3.28 12.41 -17.24
N THR A 345 -3.26 12.08 -15.96
CA THR A 345 -2.48 12.79 -14.96
C THR A 345 -1.45 11.91 -14.29
N GLN A 346 -0.36 12.53 -13.93
CA GLN A 346 0.68 12.04 -13.08
C GLN A 346 0.67 12.83 -11.76
N PHE A 347 1.05 12.20 -10.68
CA PHE A 347 1.00 12.79 -9.35
C PHE A 347 2.41 13.04 -8.83
N MET A 348 2.82 14.30 -8.81
CA MET A 348 4.07 14.75 -8.20
C MET A 348 3.74 15.39 -6.85
N ALA A 349 3.71 14.59 -5.80
CA ALA A 349 3.26 15.02 -4.48
C ALA A 349 1.84 15.65 -4.54
N GLN A 350 1.67 16.93 -4.19
CA GLN A 350 0.37 17.63 -4.26
C GLN A 350 0.06 18.20 -5.64
N ARG A 351 0.98 18.11 -6.60
CA ARG A 351 0.80 18.69 -7.94
C ARG A 351 0.34 17.62 -8.92
N LYS A 352 -0.67 17.95 -9.70
CA LYS A 352 -1.12 17.14 -10.83
C LYS A 352 -0.53 17.75 -12.10
N SER A 353 0.07 16.93 -12.94
CA SER A 353 0.49 17.31 -14.28
C SER A 353 -0.13 16.39 -15.31
N THR A 354 -0.53 16.96 -16.45
CA THR A 354 -0.96 16.14 -17.58
C THR A 354 0.25 15.52 -18.25
N ILE A 355 0.15 14.24 -18.60
CA ILE A 355 1.22 13.50 -19.27
C ILE A 355 0.82 13.14 -20.70
N ASP A 356 1.81 13.04 -21.58
CA ASP A 356 1.61 12.59 -22.95
C ASP A 356 1.87 11.09 -23.12
N GLU A 357 2.74 10.52 -22.29
CA GLU A 357 3.10 9.09 -22.34
C GLU A 357 3.45 8.53 -20.95
N ALA A 358 3.27 7.23 -20.79
CA ALA A 358 3.73 6.46 -19.63
C ALA A 358 4.17 5.05 -20.05
N TRP A 359 5.04 4.45 -19.25
CA TRP A 359 5.71 3.19 -19.56
C TRP A 359 5.39 2.14 -18.48
N PRO A 360 5.68 0.86 -18.72
CA PRO A 360 5.51 -0.17 -17.71
C PRO A 360 6.16 0.21 -16.38
N GLY A 361 5.40 0.03 -15.31
CA GLY A 361 5.78 0.48 -13.97
C GLY A 361 5.13 1.80 -13.55
N ASP A 362 4.82 2.70 -14.48
CA ASP A 362 4.18 3.98 -14.14
C ASP A 362 2.73 3.81 -13.69
N ILE A 363 2.29 4.76 -12.87
CA ILE A 363 0.91 4.88 -12.43
C ILE A 363 0.28 6.10 -13.10
N VAL A 364 -0.77 5.88 -13.87
CA VAL A 364 -1.47 6.94 -14.60
C VAL A 364 -2.83 7.20 -13.96
N GLY A 365 -3.11 8.46 -13.62
CA GLY A 365 -4.45 8.88 -13.21
C GLY A 365 -5.33 9.16 -14.42
N LEU A 366 -6.37 8.39 -14.59
CA LEU A 366 -7.34 8.52 -15.67
C LEU A 366 -8.59 9.23 -15.17
N PRO A 367 -8.95 10.40 -15.74
CA PRO A 367 -10.19 11.09 -15.37
C PRO A 367 -11.41 10.22 -15.67
N ASP A 368 -12.27 10.03 -14.67
CA ASP A 368 -13.52 9.30 -14.77
C ASP A 368 -14.70 10.20 -14.40
N THR A 369 -15.18 10.93 -15.37
CA THR A 369 -16.34 11.84 -15.18
C THR A 369 -17.67 11.11 -15.15
N GLY A 370 -17.72 9.88 -15.64
CA GLY A 370 -18.93 9.07 -15.78
C GLY A 370 -19.11 7.97 -14.75
N GLY A 371 -18.11 7.72 -13.88
CA GLY A 371 -18.12 6.57 -12.98
C GLY A 371 -18.09 5.23 -13.74
N VAL A 372 -17.28 5.19 -14.80
CA VAL A 372 -17.23 4.07 -15.75
C VAL A 372 -16.34 2.95 -15.21
N PHE A 373 -15.28 3.32 -14.49
CA PHE A 373 -14.30 2.39 -13.98
C PHE A 373 -14.72 1.70 -12.68
N LYS A 374 -14.28 0.45 -12.56
CA LYS A 374 -14.25 -0.31 -11.31
C LYS A 374 -12.82 -0.74 -11.01
N ILE A 375 -12.53 -0.99 -9.74
CA ILE A 375 -11.27 -1.61 -9.33
C ILE A 375 -11.18 -2.98 -10.00
N GLY A 376 -10.02 -3.32 -10.58
CA GLY A 376 -9.81 -4.54 -11.37
C GLY A 376 -10.06 -4.39 -12.87
N ASP A 377 -10.66 -3.27 -13.33
CA ASP A 377 -10.87 -3.06 -14.77
C ASP A 377 -9.56 -3.04 -15.53
N THR A 378 -9.57 -3.67 -16.69
CA THR A 378 -8.42 -3.78 -17.60
C THR A 378 -8.58 -2.88 -18.82
N LEU A 379 -7.49 -2.22 -19.19
CA LEU A 379 -7.35 -1.45 -20.43
C LEU A 379 -6.27 -2.06 -21.32
N THR A 380 -6.56 -2.23 -22.60
CA THR A 380 -5.63 -2.84 -23.57
C THR A 380 -5.70 -2.16 -24.95
N GLU A 381 -4.78 -2.50 -25.83
CA GLU A 381 -4.86 -2.17 -27.26
C GLU A 381 -5.63 -3.24 -28.09
N GLY A 382 -6.73 -3.77 -27.52
CA GLY A 382 -7.66 -4.65 -28.21
C GLY A 382 -7.63 -6.12 -27.79
N GLU A 383 -6.70 -6.53 -26.94
CA GLU A 383 -6.64 -7.87 -26.37
C GLU A 383 -7.67 -8.01 -25.23
N GLN A 384 -8.30 -9.18 -25.13
CA GLN A 384 -9.17 -9.52 -24.00
C GLN A 384 -8.31 -10.12 -22.90
N LEU A 385 -8.02 -9.34 -21.86
CA LEU A 385 -7.23 -9.74 -20.71
C LEU A 385 -7.94 -9.32 -19.43
N HIS A 386 -7.84 -10.17 -18.40
CA HIS A 386 -8.35 -9.90 -17.06
C HIS A 386 -7.21 -10.04 -16.05
N PHE A 387 -6.70 -8.91 -15.55
CA PHE A 387 -5.68 -8.95 -14.52
C PHE A 387 -6.28 -9.43 -13.20
N ARG A 388 -5.60 -10.38 -12.55
CA ARG A 388 -6.02 -10.87 -11.24
C ARG A 388 -5.79 -9.82 -10.17
N GLY A 389 -6.87 -9.34 -9.58
CA GLY A 389 -6.85 -8.47 -8.41
C GLY A 389 -6.59 -9.23 -7.11
N LEU A 390 -6.68 -8.53 -5.99
CA LEU A 390 -6.88 -9.17 -4.69
C LEU A 390 -8.39 -9.23 -4.42
N PRO A 391 -8.88 -10.35 -3.91
CA PRO A 391 -10.29 -10.46 -3.55
C PRO A 391 -10.65 -9.49 -2.43
N SER A 392 -11.86 -8.97 -2.41
CA SER A 392 -12.42 -8.30 -1.25
C SER A 392 -12.78 -9.34 -0.21
N PHE A 393 -12.25 -9.20 1.00
CA PHE A 393 -12.51 -10.11 2.11
C PHE A 393 -13.87 -9.82 2.76
N SER A 394 -14.48 -10.83 3.38
CA SER A 394 -15.69 -10.63 4.18
C SER A 394 -15.45 -9.59 5.27
N PRO A 395 -16.31 -8.57 5.40
CA PRO A 395 -16.21 -7.58 6.47
C PRO A 395 -16.29 -8.19 7.87
N GLU A 396 -15.75 -7.46 8.84
CA GLU A 396 -15.79 -7.86 10.26
C GLU A 396 -16.89 -7.13 11.04
N LEU A 397 -17.28 -5.92 10.58
CA LEU A 397 -18.28 -5.07 11.21
C LEU A 397 -19.37 -4.68 10.22
N PHE A 398 -20.61 -4.64 10.71
CA PHE A 398 -21.76 -4.34 9.88
C PHE A 398 -22.68 -3.33 10.57
N LYS A 399 -23.21 -2.37 9.80
CA LYS A 399 -24.25 -1.44 10.26
C LYS A 399 -25.23 -1.14 9.14
N TYR A 400 -26.50 -0.94 9.48
CA TYR A 400 -27.43 -0.31 8.57
C TYR A 400 -27.07 1.14 8.40
N ILE A 401 -27.21 1.63 7.16
CA ILE A 401 -27.12 3.05 6.85
C ILE A 401 -28.50 3.59 6.53
N GLU A 402 -28.94 4.59 7.29
CA GLU A 402 -30.23 5.22 7.13
C GLU A 402 -30.06 6.69 6.74
N ASN A 403 -30.99 7.16 5.92
CA ASN A 403 -31.04 8.56 5.51
C ASN A 403 -31.65 9.41 6.62
N ASP A 404 -30.92 10.41 7.11
CA ASP A 404 -31.40 11.32 8.15
C ASP A 404 -32.18 12.52 7.58
N ASP A 405 -32.02 12.78 6.27
CA ASP A 405 -32.75 13.83 5.55
C ASP A 405 -33.39 13.29 4.26
N PRO A 406 -34.71 13.03 4.26
CA PRO A 406 -35.42 12.50 3.07
C PRO A 406 -35.21 13.33 1.79
N MET A 407 -34.97 14.62 1.91
CA MET A 407 -34.74 15.52 0.76
C MET A 407 -33.40 15.29 0.10
N LYS A 408 -32.48 14.62 0.79
CA LYS A 408 -31.10 14.32 0.35
C LYS A 408 -30.90 12.87 -0.11
N SER A 409 -31.96 12.11 -0.32
CA SER A 409 -31.87 10.68 -0.67
C SER A 409 -31.03 10.40 -1.91
N LYS A 410 -31.12 11.26 -2.94
CA LYS A 410 -30.29 11.10 -4.15
C LYS A 410 -28.81 11.37 -3.90
N GLN A 411 -28.51 12.39 -3.09
CA GLN A 411 -27.13 12.72 -2.70
C GLN A 411 -26.52 11.60 -1.86
N LEU A 412 -27.27 11.09 -0.87
CA LEU A 412 -26.83 9.97 -0.04
C LEU A 412 -26.55 8.73 -0.91
N GLN A 413 -27.49 8.36 -1.80
CA GLN A 413 -27.28 7.22 -2.69
C GLN A 413 -26.04 7.39 -3.55
N LYS A 414 -25.87 8.56 -4.18
CA LYS A 414 -24.69 8.85 -4.98
C LYS A 414 -23.41 8.78 -4.17
N GLY A 415 -23.41 9.30 -2.94
CA GLY A 415 -22.25 9.24 -2.06
C GLY A 415 -21.89 7.81 -1.68
N ILE A 416 -22.88 7.00 -1.30
CA ILE A 416 -22.68 5.57 -1.01
C ILE A 416 -22.09 4.87 -2.24
N ASP A 417 -22.69 5.04 -3.42
CA ASP A 417 -22.23 4.36 -4.63
C ASP A 417 -20.78 4.70 -4.97
N GLN A 418 -20.40 5.98 -4.89
CA GLN A 418 -19.03 6.41 -5.18
C GLN A 418 -18.03 5.93 -4.13
N LEU A 419 -18.35 6.00 -2.82
CA LEU A 419 -17.48 5.50 -1.77
C LEU A 419 -17.26 3.98 -1.85
N MET A 420 -18.30 3.25 -2.28
CA MET A 420 -18.17 1.80 -2.52
C MET A 420 -17.35 1.51 -3.79
N ASP A 421 -17.45 2.32 -4.85
CA ASP A 421 -16.60 2.20 -6.05
C ASP A 421 -15.10 2.46 -5.73
N GLU A 422 -14.83 3.35 -4.78
CA GLU A 422 -13.48 3.54 -4.23
C GLU A 422 -13.00 2.34 -3.39
N GLY A 423 -13.90 1.42 -3.03
CA GLY A 423 -13.59 0.29 -2.17
C GLY A 423 -13.33 0.65 -0.71
N VAL A 424 -13.89 1.77 -0.23
CA VAL A 424 -13.77 2.18 1.20
C VAL A 424 -14.45 1.18 2.13
N ALA A 425 -15.55 0.56 1.66
CA ALA A 425 -16.32 -0.46 2.38
C ALA A 425 -17.13 -1.28 1.38
N GLN A 426 -17.93 -2.22 1.87
CA GLN A 426 -18.78 -3.08 1.06
C GLN A 426 -20.25 -2.78 1.34
N LEU A 427 -21.07 -2.77 0.28
CA LEU A 427 -22.50 -2.57 0.36
C LEU A 427 -23.24 -3.87 0.14
N PHE A 428 -24.18 -4.17 1.06
CA PHE A 428 -25.13 -5.27 0.95
C PHE A 428 -26.54 -4.74 1.04
N VAL A 429 -27.42 -5.20 0.17
CA VAL A 429 -28.85 -4.90 0.22
C VAL A 429 -29.60 -6.15 0.66
N ASN A 430 -30.12 -6.12 1.88
CA ASN A 430 -30.88 -7.25 2.43
C ASN A 430 -32.16 -7.49 1.63
N GLN A 431 -32.38 -8.70 1.16
CA GLN A 431 -33.53 -9.02 0.28
C GLN A 431 -34.86 -9.09 1.02
N PHE A 432 -34.85 -9.35 2.33
CA PHE A 432 -36.06 -9.45 3.14
C PHE A 432 -36.70 -8.08 3.42
N ASN A 433 -35.87 -7.08 3.79
CA ASN A 433 -36.37 -5.77 4.22
C ASN A 433 -35.90 -4.61 3.33
N ASN A 434 -35.11 -4.90 2.29
CA ASN A 434 -34.54 -3.95 1.34
C ASN A 434 -33.68 -2.85 2.00
N ARG A 435 -33.19 -3.08 3.22
CA ARG A 435 -32.29 -2.16 3.93
C ARG A 435 -30.85 -2.33 3.45
N LYS A 436 -30.12 -1.21 3.45
CA LYS A 436 -28.70 -1.16 3.09
C LYS A 436 -27.85 -1.40 4.30
N ILE A 437 -26.89 -2.31 4.17
CA ILE A 437 -25.90 -2.67 5.18
C ILE A 437 -24.53 -2.29 4.62
N ILE A 438 -23.77 -1.54 5.39
CA ILE A 438 -22.37 -1.29 5.10
C ILE A 438 -21.52 -2.22 5.94
N GLY A 439 -20.66 -2.97 5.26
CA GLY A 439 -19.66 -3.85 5.86
C GLY A 439 -18.27 -3.22 5.81
N THR A 440 -17.56 -3.23 6.94
CA THR A 440 -16.22 -2.65 7.10
C THR A 440 -15.29 -3.62 7.81
N VAL A 441 -13.98 -3.38 7.71
CA VAL A 441 -12.96 -4.10 8.48
C VAL A 441 -12.87 -3.54 9.90
N GLY A 442 -13.05 -2.22 10.07
CA GLY A 442 -12.93 -1.57 11.35
C GLY A 442 -13.89 -0.40 11.58
N GLN A 443 -13.97 0.03 12.84
CA GLN A 443 -14.91 1.06 13.28
C GLN A 443 -14.62 2.44 12.66
N LEU A 444 -13.36 2.77 12.43
CA LEU A 444 -12.95 4.06 11.89
C LEU A 444 -13.46 4.29 10.46
N GLN A 445 -13.63 3.22 9.67
CA GLN A 445 -14.21 3.35 8.32
C GLN A 445 -15.63 3.93 8.35
N PHE A 446 -16.47 3.56 9.33
CA PHE A 446 -17.81 4.16 9.47
C PHE A 446 -17.74 5.66 9.73
N GLU A 447 -16.78 6.11 10.57
CA GLU A 447 -16.59 7.54 10.85
C GLU A 447 -16.12 8.30 9.59
N VAL A 448 -15.21 7.71 8.83
CA VAL A 448 -14.71 8.27 7.56
C VAL A 448 -15.83 8.35 6.53
N ILE A 449 -16.62 7.29 6.38
CA ILE A 449 -17.77 7.27 5.44
C ILE A 449 -18.77 8.36 5.83
N GLN A 450 -19.14 8.46 7.11
CA GLN A 450 -20.06 9.49 7.59
C GLN A 450 -19.53 10.89 7.32
N TYR A 451 -18.28 11.15 7.70
CA TYR A 451 -17.63 12.44 7.46
C TYR A 451 -17.64 12.83 5.98
N ARG A 452 -17.29 11.89 5.10
CA ARG A 452 -17.28 12.13 3.65
C ARG A 452 -18.69 12.34 3.07
N LEU A 453 -19.68 11.56 3.50
CA LEU A 453 -21.09 11.76 3.09
C LEU A 453 -21.60 13.14 3.49
N GLU A 454 -21.29 13.61 4.70
CA GLU A 454 -21.71 14.92 5.18
C GLU A 454 -20.98 16.07 4.48
N ASN A 455 -19.67 16.00 4.33
CA ASN A 455 -18.86 17.11 3.84
C ASN A 455 -18.70 17.16 2.31
N GLU A 456 -18.64 16.01 1.64
CA GLU A 456 -18.44 15.94 0.18
C GLU A 456 -19.79 15.87 -0.57
N TYR A 457 -20.80 15.20 0.00
CA TYR A 457 -22.10 14.98 -0.66
C TYR A 457 -23.24 15.78 -0.04
N ASN A 458 -22.98 16.48 1.07
CA ASN A 458 -23.98 17.22 1.83
C ASN A 458 -25.20 16.34 2.19
N ALA A 459 -24.92 15.09 2.60
CA ALA A 459 -25.93 14.09 2.94
C ALA A 459 -25.63 13.51 4.33
N LYS A 460 -26.53 13.78 5.28
CA LYS A 460 -26.42 13.21 6.63
C LYS A 460 -26.95 11.79 6.64
N CYS A 461 -26.25 10.90 7.34
CA CYS A 461 -26.68 9.53 7.57
C CYS A 461 -26.66 9.18 9.05
N ARG A 462 -27.43 8.17 9.40
CA ARG A 462 -27.47 7.57 10.73
C ARG A 462 -27.09 6.10 10.64
N TRP A 463 -26.28 5.64 11.57
CA TRP A 463 -25.91 4.25 11.71
C TRP A 463 -26.82 3.54 12.69
N GLU A 464 -27.36 2.41 12.29
CA GLU A 464 -28.11 1.52 13.19
C GLU A 464 -27.34 0.19 13.31
N PRO A 465 -27.20 -0.36 14.52
CA PRO A 465 -26.49 -1.62 14.71
C PRO A 465 -27.25 -2.77 14.04
N VAL A 466 -26.48 -3.71 13.49
CA VAL A 466 -26.96 -5.01 13.04
C VAL A 466 -26.04 -6.09 13.56
N HIS A 467 -26.61 -7.18 14.06
CA HIS A 467 -25.84 -8.33 14.53
C HIS A 467 -25.64 -9.28 13.36
N LEU A 468 -24.45 -9.21 12.77
CA LEU A 468 -24.00 -10.14 11.73
C LEU A 468 -22.60 -10.63 12.11
N TYR A 469 -22.37 -11.89 11.84
CA TYR A 469 -21.09 -12.56 12.09
C TYR A 469 -20.20 -12.56 10.86
N LYS A 470 -20.75 -12.95 9.68
CA LYS A 470 -20.02 -13.05 8.42
C LYS A 470 -20.92 -12.81 7.20
N ALA A 471 -20.33 -12.25 6.17
CA ALA A 471 -20.88 -12.23 4.82
C ALA A 471 -20.19 -13.33 4.00
N CYS A 472 -20.98 -14.18 3.34
CA CYS A 472 -20.48 -15.26 2.50
C CYS A 472 -21.10 -15.15 1.11
N TRP A 473 -20.28 -15.05 0.07
CA TRP A 473 -20.75 -15.20 -1.30
C TRP A 473 -21.06 -16.67 -1.53
N ILE A 474 -22.18 -16.95 -2.15
CA ILE A 474 -22.66 -18.31 -2.34
C ILE A 474 -22.67 -18.70 -3.81
N GLU A 475 -22.23 -19.92 -4.08
CA GLU A 475 -22.19 -20.52 -5.41
C GLU A 475 -22.66 -21.98 -5.33
N SER A 476 -23.32 -22.46 -6.37
CA SER A 476 -23.64 -23.87 -6.56
C SER A 476 -23.61 -24.24 -8.02
N ASP A 477 -23.18 -25.46 -8.30
CA ASP A 477 -23.28 -26.05 -9.63
C ASP A 477 -24.72 -26.57 -9.93
N ASP A 478 -25.63 -26.55 -8.92
CA ASP A 478 -27.04 -26.92 -9.00
C ASP A 478 -27.92 -25.68 -8.71
N ASP A 479 -28.48 -25.11 -9.77
CA ASP A 479 -29.39 -23.96 -9.70
C ASP A 479 -30.63 -24.22 -8.87
N ALA A 480 -31.16 -25.46 -8.87
CA ALA A 480 -32.37 -25.83 -8.10
C ALA A 480 -32.06 -25.85 -6.60
N GLU A 481 -30.90 -26.33 -6.19
CA GLU A 481 -30.45 -26.30 -4.82
C GLU A 481 -30.16 -24.89 -4.35
N LEU A 482 -29.52 -24.05 -5.19
CA LEU A 482 -29.29 -22.64 -4.92
C LEU A 482 -30.60 -21.87 -4.71
N ASP A 483 -31.61 -22.11 -5.54
CA ASP A 483 -32.94 -21.51 -5.39
C ASP A 483 -33.67 -22.00 -4.13
N ASN A 484 -33.54 -23.26 -3.79
CA ASN A 484 -34.09 -23.81 -2.55
C ASN A 484 -33.42 -23.19 -1.33
N PHE A 485 -32.10 -23.05 -1.35
CA PHE A 485 -31.32 -22.34 -0.32
C PHE A 485 -31.82 -20.92 -0.12
N LYS A 486 -31.90 -20.14 -1.19
CA LYS A 486 -32.37 -18.74 -1.15
C LYS A 486 -33.78 -18.62 -0.56
N LYS A 487 -34.68 -19.54 -0.90
CA LYS A 487 -36.04 -19.56 -0.35
C LYS A 487 -36.07 -19.91 1.16
N ARG A 488 -35.31 -20.93 1.58
CA ARG A 488 -35.26 -21.35 2.98
C ARG A 488 -34.53 -20.36 3.89
N LYS A 489 -33.51 -19.71 3.38
CA LYS A 489 -32.67 -18.76 4.12
C LYS A 489 -32.94 -17.30 3.74
N TYR A 490 -34.12 -16.98 3.18
CA TYR A 490 -34.49 -15.70 2.60
C TYR A 490 -34.17 -14.48 3.48
N GLN A 491 -34.39 -14.57 4.79
CA GLN A 491 -34.11 -13.50 5.76
C GLN A 491 -32.62 -13.15 5.87
N TYR A 492 -31.71 -14.09 5.54
CA TYR A 492 -30.27 -13.94 5.57
C TYR A 492 -29.70 -13.57 4.19
N MET A 493 -30.53 -13.50 3.15
CA MET A 493 -30.09 -13.23 1.81
C MET A 493 -29.93 -11.74 1.56
N ALA A 494 -28.84 -11.38 0.91
CA ALA A 494 -28.55 -10.05 0.43
C ALA A 494 -27.97 -10.10 -0.98
N LYS A 495 -27.95 -8.94 -1.62
CA LYS A 495 -27.17 -8.69 -2.85
C LYS A 495 -26.02 -7.73 -2.51
N ASP A 496 -24.86 -8.03 -3.03
CA ASP A 496 -23.78 -7.05 -3.02
C ASP A 496 -23.99 -5.97 -4.10
N LYS A 497 -23.05 -5.04 -4.23
CA LYS A 497 -23.12 -3.95 -5.21
C LYS A 497 -23.13 -4.45 -6.66
N GLU A 498 -22.49 -5.58 -6.95
CA GLU A 498 -22.44 -6.23 -8.26
C GLU A 498 -23.67 -7.09 -8.55
N GLY A 499 -24.56 -7.24 -7.57
CA GLY A 499 -25.79 -8.05 -7.69
C GLY A 499 -25.59 -9.54 -7.41
N ARG A 500 -24.42 -9.93 -6.88
CA ARG A 500 -24.14 -11.31 -6.50
C ARG A 500 -24.90 -11.69 -5.23
N ASP A 501 -25.23 -12.97 -5.10
CA ASP A 501 -25.91 -13.51 -3.93
C ASP A 501 -24.95 -13.65 -2.74
N VAL A 502 -25.35 -13.06 -1.61
CA VAL A 502 -24.58 -13.08 -0.37
C VAL A 502 -25.46 -13.61 0.76
N PHE A 503 -24.95 -14.56 1.50
CA PHE A 503 -25.54 -15.06 2.74
C PHE A 503 -24.94 -14.31 3.93
N LEU A 504 -25.76 -13.56 4.66
CA LEU A 504 -25.37 -12.80 5.84
C LEU A 504 -25.68 -13.60 7.11
N ALA A 505 -24.73 -14.36 7.60
CA ALA A 505 -24.89 -15.14 8.81
C ALA A 505 -24.87 -14.24 10.06
N ASP A 506 -25.83 -14.37 10.95
CA ASP A 506 -25.90 -13.64 12.23
C ASP A 506 -25.00 -14.27 13.31
N SER A 507 -24.64 -15.53 13.16
CA SER A 507 -23.78 -16.26 14.09
C SER A 507 -23.00 -17.37 13.40
N GLY A 508 -21.90 -17.82 14.03
CA GLY A 508 -21.14 -18.97 13.55
C GLY A 508 -21.99 -20.26 13.51
N TYR A 509 -22.94 -20.40 14.44
CA TYR A 509 -23.85 -21.51 14.45
C TYR A 509 -24.77 -21.55 13.22
N VAL A 510 -25.37 -20.41 12.85
CA VAL A 510 -26.22 -20.31 11.64
C VAL A 510 -25.43 -20.61 10.38
N LEU A 511 -24.17 -20.17 10.31
CA LEU A 511 -23.30 -20.51 9.19
C LEU A 511 -22.97 -21.98 9.11
N SER A 512 -22.58 -22.62 10.22
CA SER A 512 -22.28 -24.06 10.27
C SER A 512 -23.50 -24.91 9.89
N MET A 513 -24.68 -24.59 10.43
CA MET A 513 -25.91 -25.26 10.07
C MET A 513 -26.28 -25.11 8.59
N ALA A 514 -26.02 -23.91 8.01
CA ALA A 514 -26.27 -23.70 6.58
C ALA A 514 -25.33 -24.55 5.71
N GLN A 515 -24.07 -24.70 6.12
CA GLN A 515 -23.08 -25.54 5.44
C GLN A 515 -23.37 -27.04 5.58
N GLU A 516 -23.90 -27.48 6.72
CA GLU A 516 -24.29 -28.87 6.95
C GLU A 516 -25.56 -29.27 6.18
N ASP A 517 -26.57 -28.39 6.18
CA ASP A 517 -27.86 -28.63 5.52
C ASP A 517 -27.77 -28.59 3.98
N PHE A 518 -26.83 -27.84 3.43
CA PHE A 518 -26.69 -27.58 2.00
C PHE A 518 -25.26 -27.83 1.51
N LYS A 519 -24.90 -29.11 1.38
CA LYS A 519 -23.51 -29.52 1.07
C LYS A 519 -23.03 -29.17 -0.32
N HIS A 520 -23.92 -28.87 -1.26
CA HIS A 520 -23.59 -28.48 -2.63
C HIS A 520 -23.53 -26.93 -2.80
N ILE A 521 -23.83 -26.17 -1.74
CA ILE A 521 -23.61 -24.74 -1.72
C ILE A 521 -22.18 -24.48 -1.22
N LYS A 522 -21.39 -23.79 -2.05
CA LYS A 522 -20.07 -23.29 -1.69
C LYS A 522 -20.23 -21.93 -1.00
N PHE A 523 -19.59 -21.76 0.15
CA PHE A 523 -19.59 -20.51 0.92
C PHE A 523 -18.21 -19.89 0.84
N HIS A 524 -18.08 -18.78 0.13
CA HIS A 524 -16.82 -18.07 -0.06
C HIS A 524 -16.73 -16.87 0.89
N PHE A 525 -15.59 -16.72 1.55
CA PHE A 525 -15.32 -15.59 2.43
C PHE A 525 -14.60 -14.42 1.72
N THR A 526 -14.44 -14.56 0.43
CA THR A 526 -13.88 -13.56 -0.48
C THR A 526 -14.80 -13.38 -1.68
N SER A 527 -14.76 -12.22 -2.31
CA SER A 527 -15.64 -11.90 -3.43
C SER A 527 -15.19 -12.44 -4.78
N GLU A 528 -13.99 -12.97 -4.87
CA GLU A 528 -13.43 -13.64 -6.06
C GLU A 528 -13.30 -15.14 -5.77
N PHE A 529 -13.88 -15.94 -6.63
CA PHE A 529 -13.88 -17.41 -6.53
C PHE A 529 -14.01 -18.05 -7.92
#